data_2a2f243a868eb8781c9e9ecf8f0d3663
#
_entry.id   2a2f243a868eb8781c9e9ecf8f0d3663
#
_cell.length_a   1.000
_cell.length_b   1.000
_cell.length_c   1.000
_cell.angle_alpha   90.00
_cell.angle_beta   90.00
_cell.angle_gamma   90.00
#
_symmetry.space_group_name_H-M   'P 1'
#
loop_
_entity.id
_entity.type
_entity.pdbx_description
1 polymer ?
#
loop_
_entity_poly.entity_id
_entity_poly.type
_entity_poly.pdbx_seq_one_letter_code
_entity_poly.pdbx_strand_id
1 'polypeptide(L)' 'MMSLAVEGTTRRIGKSQGYLGLCVRDFAFGDGTPAMMTAWAPTPDELARIAAGAPIYLTLLGSAHPPVCMDVGGVPA' A
#
# COMPACT_ATOMS: atom_id res chain seq x y z
N MET A 1 4.49 7.98 -0.85
CA MET A 1 4.09 7.24 0.37
C MET A 1 4.95 6.01 0.49
N MET A 2 5.44 5.74 1.67
CA MET A 2 6.37 4.64 1.88
C MET A 2 5.63 3.44 2.47
N SER A 3 5.89 2.23 1.94
CA SER A 3 5.35 1.03 2.56
C SER A 3 6.13 0.70 3.82
N LEU A 4 5.43 0.21 4.84
CA LEU A 4 6.01 -0.20 6.11
C LEU A 4 5.85 -1.70 6.30
N ALA A 5 6.67 -2.29 7.17
CA ALA A 5 6.40 -3.63 7.64
C ALA A 5 5.11 -3.61 8.46
N VAL A 6 4.14 -4.43 8.07
CA VAL A 6 2.91 -4.58 8.83
C VAL A 6 3.12 -5.63 9.91
N GLU A 7 2.58 -5.40 11.09
CA GLU A 7 2.66 -6.38 12.17
C GLU A 7 2.02 -7.69 11.72
N GLY A 8 2.71 -8.81 11.93
CA GLY A 8 2.27 -10.11 11.46
C GLY A 8 2.53 -10.37 9.98
N THR A 9 3.48 -9.67 9.39
CA THR A 9 3.88 -9.88 7.98
C THR A 9 4.11 -11.36 7.71
N THR A 10 3.42 -11.89 6.68
CA THR A 10 3.52 -13.30 6.28
C THR A 10 4.40 -13.51 5.06
N ARG A 11 4.52 -12.51 4.19
CA ARG A 11 5.36 -12.58 2.99
C ARG A 11 5.72 -11.20 2.49
N ARG A 12 6.68 -11.18 1.58
CA ARG A 12 7.14 -9.97 0.92
C ARG A 12 7.09 -10.19 -0.59
N ILE A 13 6.35 -9.35 -1.32
CA ILE A 13 6.16 -9.53 -2.76
C ILE A 13 6.90 -8.44 -3.55
N GLY A 14 7.19 -8.73 -4.82
CA GLY A 14 7.80 -7.78 -5.74
C GLY A 14 9.32 -7.71 -5.68
N LYS A 15 9.96 -8.31 -4.66
CA LYS A 15 11.42 -8.20 -4.50
C LYS A 15 12.18 -8.88 -5.61
N SER A 16 11.68 -10.04 -6.07
CA SER A 16 12.31 -10.79 -7.17
C SER A 16 12.20 -10.08 -8.52
N GLN A 17 11.36 -9.06 -8.62
CA GLN A 17 11.12 -8.28 -9.83
C GLN A 17 11.87 -6.94 -9.79
N GLY A 18 12.83 -6.77 -8.88
CA GLY A 18 13.61 -5.56 -8.78
C GLY A 18 13.00 -4.47 -7.91
N TYR A 19 11.87 -4.74 -7.25
CA TYR A 19 11.27 -3.81 -6.31
C TYR A 19 11.83 -4.01 -4.89
N LEU A 20 11.64 -3.03 -4.02
CA LEU A 20 12.11 -3.10 -2.64
C LEU A 20 11.41 -4.20 -1.83
N GLY A 21 10.30 -4.68 -2.34
CA GLY A 21 9.47 -5.66 -1.67
C GLY A 21 8.38 -5.01 -0.86
N LEU A 22 7.18 -5.56 -0.96
CA LEU A 22 6.01 -5.10 -0.22
C LEU A 22 5.69 -6.11 0.87
N CYS A 23 5.74 -5.66 2.12
CA CYS A 23 5.38 -6.52 3.26
C CYS A 23 3.88 -6.71 3.30
N VAL A 24 3.44 -7.96 3.32
CA VAL A 24 2.02 -8.33 3.28
C VAL A 24 1.71 -9.23 4.46
N ARG A 25 0.60 -8.97 5.12
CA ARG A 25 0.01 -9.88 6.09
C ARG A 25 -1.20 -10.54 5.45
N ASP A 26 -1.10 -11.84 5.18
CA ASP A 26 -2.23 -12.62 4.71
C ASP A 26 -3.13 -12.98 5.89
N PHE A 27 -4.44 -12.86 5.72
CA PHE A 27 -5.41 -13.25 6.73
C PHE A 27 -6.75 -13.58 6.05
N ALA A 28 -7.71 -14.04 6.85
CA ALA A 28 -9.06 -14.29 6.36
C ALA A 28 -10.06 -13.62 7.31
N PHE A 29 -11.12 -13.08 6.72
CA PHE A 29 -12.25 -12.59 7.50
C PHE A 29 -13.01 -13.75 8.15
N GLY A 30 -13.91 -13.44 9.09
CA GLY A 30 -14.66 -14.47 9.80
C GLY A 30 -15.51 -15.38 8.91
N ASP A 31 -15.88 -14.92 7.72
CA ASP A 31 -16.60 -15.71 6.72
C ASP A 31 -15.67 -16.55 5.82
N GLY A 32 -14.37 -16.53 6.05
CA GLY A 32 -13.39 -17.28 5.28
C GLY A 32 -12.86 -16.54 4.05
N THR A 33 -13.31 -15.31 3.79
CA THR A 33 -12.82 -14.54 2.65
C THR A 33 -11.34 -14.19 2.83
N PRO A 34 -10.45 -14.61 1.89
CA PRO A 34 -9.03 -14.26 2.00
C PRO A 34 -8.81 -12.77 1.79
N ALA A 35 -7.83 -12.23 2.51
CA ALA A 35 -7.48 -10.82 2.42
C ALA A 35 -5.99 -10.61 2.63
N MET A 36 -5.50 -9.45 2.23
CA MET A 36 -4.11 -9.07 2.39
C MET A 36 -4.06 -7.65 2.94
N MET A 37 -3.22 -7.44 3.93
CA MET A 37 -3.05 -6.13 4.57
C MET A 37 -1.65 -5.60 4.30
N THR A 38 -1.55 -4.33 3.97
CA THR A 38 -0.30 -3.60 3.84
C THR A 38 -0.39 -2.33 4.67
N ALA A 39 0.76 -1.83 5.10
CA ALA A 39 0.83 -0.60 5.89
C ALA A 39 1.64 0.45 5.15
N TRP A 40 1.21 1.69 5.21
CA TRP A 40 1.79 2.80 4.46
C TRP A 40 1.93 4.04 5.34
N ALA A 41 3.07 4.72 5.20
CA ALA A 41 3.33 5.97 5.92
C ALA A 41 3.44 7.12 4.92
N PRO A 42 2.62 8.17 5.05
CA PRO A 42 2.77 9.37 4.24
C PRO A 42 3.99 10.19 4.69
N THR A 43 4.61 10.89 3.74
CA THR A 43 5.64 11.88 4.06
C THR A 43 4.99 13.14 4.64
N PRO A 44 5.75 14.04 5.28
CA PRO A 44 5.18 15.31 5.77
C PRO A 44 4.49 16.14 4.69
N ASP A 45 5.04 16.17 3.46
CA ASP A 45 4.42 16.87 2.34
C ASP A 45 3.10 16.20 1.95
N GLU A 46 3.08 14.87 1.90
CA GLU A 46 1.86 14.12 1.62
C GLU A 46 0.80 14.34 2.68
N LEU A 47 1.19 14.38 3.96
CA LEU A 47 0.25 14.68 5.05
C LEU A 47 -0.40 16.06 4.87
N ALA A 48 0.40 17.07 4.51
CA ALA A 48 -0.11 18.42 4.27
C ALA A 48 -1.12 18.41 3.10
N ARG A 49 -0.83 17.69 2.02
CA ARG A 49 -1.73 17.59 0.87
C ARG A 49 -3.02 16.84 1.24
N ILE A 50 -2.92 15.76 2.02
CA ILE A 50 -4.09 15.01 2.49
C ILE A 50 -4.97 15.91 3.34
N ALA A 51 -4.38 16.67 4.26
CA ALA A 51 -5.12 17.60 5.11
C ALA A 51 -5.83 18.69 4.28
N ALA A 52 -5.29 19.04 3.11
CA ALA A 52 -5.90 20.01 2.20
C ALA A 52 -6.90 19.35 1.22
N GLY A 53 -7.21 18.07 1.38
CA GLY A 53 -8.23 17.37 0.59
C GLY A 53 -7.71 16.60 -0.60
N ALA A 54 -6.41 16.40 -0.75
CA ALA A 54 -5.86 15.62 -1.85
C ALA A 54 -6.25 14.15 -1.72
N PRO A 55 -6.54 13.47 -2.84
CA PRO A 55 -6.89 12.05 -2.80
C PRO A 55 -5.65 11.17 -2.62
N ILE A 56 -5.88 9.96 -2.16
CA ILE A 56 -4.86 8.91 -2.11
C ILE A 56 -5.12 7.98 -3.28
N TYR A 57 -4.07 7.71 -4.06
CA TYR A 57 -4.16 6.80 -5.21
C TYR A 57 -3.55 5.46 -4.87
N LEU A 58 -4.25 4.40 -5.22
CA LEU A 58 -3.75 3.03 -5.19
C LEU A 58 -3.53 2.56 -6.62
N THR A 59 -2.30 2.24 -6.97
CA THR A 59 -1.95 1.77 -8.31
C THR A 59 -1.53 0.32 -8.23
N LEU A 60 -2.18 -0.53 -9.02
CA LEU A 60 -1.89 -1.95 -9.12
C LEU A 60 -1.09 -2.20 -10.40
N LEU A 61 0.06 -2.88 -10.26
CA LEU A 61 0.91 -3.20 -11.40
C LEU A 61 0.68 -4.66 -11.78
N GLY A 62 0.08 -4.86 -12.96
CA GLY A 62 -0.21 -6.19 -13.45
C GLY A 62 -1.65 -6.60 -13.23
N SER A 63 -1.95 -7.88 -13.43
CA SER A 63 -3.31 -8.40 -13.45
C SER A 63 -3.59 -9.52 -12.44
N ALA A 64 -2.59 -9.92 -11.67
CA ALA A 64 -2.77 -10.90 -10.59
C ALA A 64 -2.09 -10.31 -9.38
N HIS A 65 -1.90 -10.78 -8.28
CA HIS A 65 -1.30 -10.18 -7.09
C HIS A 65 -0.10 -9.26 -7.39
N PRO A 66 -0.33 -8.08 -7.94
CA PRO A 66 0.78 -7.24 -8.35
C PRO A 66 1.39 -6.51 -7.15
N PRO A 67 2.63 -6.08 -7.26
CA PRO A 67 3.11 -5.03 -6.38
C PRO A 67 2.18 -3.83 -6.49
N VAL A 68 1.94 -3.16 -5.36
CA VAL A 68 1.07 -1.98 -5.33
C VAL A 68 1.89 -0.76 -4.98
N CYS A 69 1.42 0.38 -5.44
CA CYS A 69 2.00 1.66 -5.12
C CYS A 69 0.89 2.60 -4.66
N MET A 70 1.14 3.31 -3.57
CA MET A 70 0.20 4.32 -3.08
C MET A 70 0.89 5.67 -3.08
N ASP A 71 0.18 6.69 -3.52
CA ASP A 71 0.67 8.05 -3.45
C ASP A 71 -0.49 9.02 -3.19
N VAL A 72 -0.13 10.28 -2.94
CA VAL A 72 -1.10 11.33 -2.67
C VAL A 72 -1.14 12.26 -3.87
N GLY A 73 -2.34 12.52 -4.37
CA GLY A 73 -2.55 13.41 -5.50
C GLY A 73 -2.32 14.88 -5.17
N GLY A 74 -2.56 15.72 -6.17
CA GLY A 74 -2.50 17.16 -5.98
C GLY A 74 -3.67 17.67 -5.14
N VAL A 75 -3.46 18.80 -4.46
CA VAL A 75 -4.51 19.46 -3.68
C VAL A 75 -5.57 19.97 -4.66
N PRO A 76 -6.87 19.70 -4.41
CA PRO A 76 -7.93 20.23 -5.27
C PRO A 76 -7.93 21.76 -5.30
N ALA A 77 -8.24 22.32 -6.46
CA ALA A 77 -8.34 23.76 -6.66
C ALA A 77 -9.55 24.34 -5.91
#